data_d5526f3b0fef526d758a2caa44a1d922
#
_entry.id   d5526f3b0fef526d758a2caa44a1d922
#
_cell.length_a   1.000
_cell.length_b   1.000
_cell.length_c   1.000
_cell.angle_alpha   90.00
_cell.angle_beta   90.00
_cell.angle_gamma   90.00
#
_symmetry.space_group_name_H-M   'P 1'
#
loop_
_entity.id
_entity.type
_entity.pdbx_description
1 polymer ?
#
loop_
_entity_poly.entity_id
_entity_poly.type
_entity_poly.pdbx_seq_one_letter_code
_entity_poly.pdbx_strand_id
1 'polypeptide(L)'
;MTANEKAARKKKINHAITIIVLIILFLLFIAPFILVVINVFKVKADINTNPLALIGAHGFTWQNFPEAMKKMDFWNVFKNSAIITTCATILTILVSAMASFVIVRNRKWKACSILFALMIASMVIPFQVLMVPLVSVYGGIFKILNSRLTLILMHTGFSVSMATFMFHGAINTNIPLELEEAALIDGCTRWQTFWKIVFPLLKPTIATVAIIDAMAFWNDYLLPSLVLGEKNLYTIPIATQAFYGTYSTDIGLVMAALLLAMLPILILYLFLQKYIVAGVTSGAVKG
;
A
#
# COMPACT_ATOMS: atom_id res chain seq x y z
N MET A 1 -12.54 51.76 8.40
CA MET A 1 -12.42 50.42 7.91
C MET A 1 -13.80 49.81 7.88
N THR A 2 -14.32 49.54 6.72
CA THR A 2 -15.69 48.98 6.55
C THR A 2 -15.76 47.53 7.04
N ALA A 3 -16.96 47.04 7.34
CA ALA A 3 -17.15 45.62 7.77
C ALA A 3 -16.58 44.63 6.72
N ASN A 4 -16.69 44.95 5.44
CA ASN A 4 -16.13 44.16 4.33
C ASN A 4 -14.61 44.13 4.32
N GLU A 5 -13.93 45.27 4.63
CA GLU A 5 -12.46 45.31 4.73
C GLU A 5 -11.95 44.48 5.90
N LYS A 6 -12.63 44.49 7.06
CA LYS A 6 -12.32 43.66 8.23
C LYS A 6 -12.46 42.17 7.91
N ALA A 7 -13.54 41.78 7.23
CA ALA A 7 -13.77 40.40 6.81
C ALA A 7 -12.71 39.92 5.81
N ALA A 8 -12.36 40.75 4.80
CA ALA A 8 -11.33 40.43 3.84
C ALA A 8 -9.94 40.31 4.49
N ARG A 9 -9.60 41.19 5.44
CA ARG A 9 -8.35 41.12 6.22
C ARG A 9 -8.29 39.85 7.08
N LYS A 10 -9.40 39.49 7.76
CA LYS A 10 -9.50 38.25 8.55
C LYS A 10 -9.30 37.02 7.67
N LYS A 11 -9.89 36.99 6.46
CA LYS A 11 -9.73 35.90 5.49
C LYS A 11 -8.27 35.76 5.02
N LYS A 12 -7.58 36.88 4.74
CA LYS A 12 -6.14 36.88 4.37
C LYS A 12 -5.26 36.39 5.52
N ILE A 13 -5.52 36.82 6.77
CA ILE A 13 -4.77 36.37 7.94
C ILE A 13 -4.96 34.88 8.18
N ASN A 14 -6.20 34.37 8.12
CA ASN A 14 -6.48 32.95 8.30
C ASN A 14 -5.80 32.13 7.19
N HIS A 15 -5.80 32.60 5.94
CA HIS A 15 -5.11 31.95 4.83
C HIS A 15 -3.58 31.90 5.05
N ALA A 16 -2.97 33.02 5.50
CA ALA A 16 -1.55 33.05 5.84
C ALA A 16 -1.20 32.09 6.98
N ILE A 17 -2.02 32.06 8.04
CA ILE A 17 -1.84 31.10 9.16
C ILE A 17 -1.92 29.66 8.66
N THR A 18 -2.91 29.35 7.82
CA THR A 18 -3.07 28.01 7.22
C THR A 18 -1.82 27.61 6.42
N ILE A 19 -1.29 28.52 5.58
CA ILE A 19 -0.08 28.26 4.81
C ILE A 19 1.12 28.01 5.73
N ILE A 20 1.30 28.83 6.76
CA ILE A 20 2.42 28.68 7.72
C ILE A 20 2.33 27.31 8.42
N VAL A 21 1.14 26.94 8.90
CA VAL A 21 0.91 25.63 9.53
C VAL A 21 1.23 24.49 8.57
N LEU A 22 0.77 24.59 7.32
CA LEU A 22 1.05 23.57 6.29
C LEU A 22 2.55 23.47 6.00
N ILE A 23 3.28 24.58 5.94
CA ILE A 23 4.74 24.58 5.75
C ILE A 23 5.43 23.90 6.94
N ILE A 24 5.05 24.23 8.17
CA ILE A 24 5.63 23.62 9.36
C ILE A 24 5.39 22.11 9.37
N LEU A 25 4.16 21.68 9.08
CA LEU A 25 3.82 20.26 8.96
C LEU A 25 4.62 19.58 7.85
N PHE A 26 4.74 20.22 6.67
CA PHE A 26 5.54 19.70 5.58
C PHE A 26 7.01 19.50 5.99
N LEU A 27 7.62 20.51 6.63
CA LEU A 27 9.01 20.42 7.09
C LEU A 27 9.19 19.32 8.14
N LEU A 28 8.23 19.18 9.06
CA LEU A 28 8.25 18.12 10.09
C LEU A 28 8.19 16.73 9.46
N PHE A 29 7.27 16.51 8.50
CA PHE A 29 7.08 15.21 7.86
C PHE A 29 8.19 14.86 6.86
N ILE A 30 8.81 15.85 6.19
CA ILE A 30 9.89 15.60 5.23
C ILE A 30 11.26 15.43 5.93
N ALA A 31 11.42 15.93 7.16
CA ALA A 31 12.69 15.91 7.88
C ALA A 31 13.34 14.51 7.98
N PRO A 32 12.63 13.43 8.36
CA PRO A 32 13.24 12.10 8.42
C PRO A 32 13.73 11.60 7.06
N PHE A 33 13.04 11.95 5.96
CA PHE A 33 13.48 11.60 4.61
C PHE A 33 14.74 12.36 4.21
N ILE A 34 14.81 13.66 4.54
CA ILE A 34 16.01 14.47 4.34
C ILE A 34 17.19 13.88 5.11
N LEU A 35 16.98 13.47 6.38
CA LEU A 35 18.03 12.83 7.18
C LEU A 35 18.53 11.52 6.55
N VAL A 36 17.65 10.69 6.00
CA VAL A 36 18.08 9.49 5.26
C VAL A 36 18.93 9.88 4.05
N VAL A 37 18.45 10.83 3.24
CA VAL A 37 19.15 11.25 2.01
C VAL A 37 20.50 11.86 2.27
N ILE A 38 20.65 12.75 3.27
CA ILE A 38 21.96 13.39 3.56
C ILE A 38 22.94 12.42 4.22
N ASN A 39 22.46 11.46 5.02
CA ASN A 39 23.34 10.54 5.74
C ASN A 39 23.74 9.31 4.91
N VAL A 40 22.98 8.93 3.90
CA VAL A 40 23.37 7.82 3.02
C VAL A 40 24.71 8.07 2.30
N PHE A 41 25.08 9.32 2.10
CA PHE A 41 26.31 9.72 1.44
C PHE A 41 27.48 10.01 2.40
N LYS A 42 27.36 9.67 3.69
CA LYS A 42 28.40 9.86 4.70
C LYS A 42 29.00 8.53 5.16
N VAL A 43 30.24 8.57 5.59
CA VAL A 43 30.84 7.46 6.30
C VAL A 43 30.27 7.34 7.72
N LYS A 44 30.28 6.15 8.30
CA LYS A 44 29.70 5.85 9.61
C LYS A 44 30.16 6.81 10.73
N ALA A 45 31.44 7.20 10.72
CA ALA A 45 31.98 8.13 11.71
C ALA A 45 31.29 9.50 11.68
N ASP A 46 31.07 10.04 10.47
CA ASP A 46 30.41 11.33 10.28
C ASP A 46 28.93 11.30 10.64
N ILE A 47 28.25 10.20 10.36
CA ILE A 47 26.84 10.01 10.74
C ILE A 47 26.69 10.04 12.26
N ASN A 48 27.60 9.39 12.98
CA ASN A 48 27.57 9.31 14.44
C ASN A 48 27.93 10.65 15.12
N THR A 49 28.83 11.44 14.53
CA THR A 49 29.30 12.71 15.13
C THR A 49 28.41 13.89 14.77
N ASN A 50 27.95 13.98 13.51
CA ASN A 50 27.10 15.08 13.05
C ASN A 50 26.09 14.61 11.98
N PRO A 51 24.95 14.01 12.39
CA PRO A 51 23.95 13.53 11.45
C PRO A 51 23.21 14.64 10.69
N LEU A 52 23.23 15.89 11.19
CA LEU A 52 22.55 17.02 10.57
C LEU A 52 23.38 17.77 9.53
N ALA A 53 24.71 17.59 9.51
CA ALA A 53 25.55 18.22 8.51
C ALA A 53 25.19 17.72 7.11
N LEU A 54 25.23 18.61 6.12
CA LEU A 54 25.00 18.23 4.72
C LEU A 54 26.15 17.38 4.15
N ILE A 55 27.38 17.67 4.57
CA ILE A 55 28.59 16.97 4.15
C ILE A 55 29.35 16.58 5.41
N GLY A 56 29.83 15.33 5.47
CA GLY A 56 30.66 14.84 6.56
C GLY A 56 32.08 15.36 6.51
N ALA A 57 32.82 15.31 7.63
CA ALA A 57 34.21 15.70 7.73
C ALA A 57 35.15 14.92 6.80
N HIS A 58 34.79 13.64 6.53
CA HIS A 58 35.53 12.76 5.60
C HIS A 58 35.03 12.87 4.15
N GLY A 59 34.15 13.82 3.85
CA GLY A 59 33.60 14.02 2.51
C GLY A 59 32.43 13.14 2.15
N PHE A 60 32.21 13.00 0.85
CA PHE A 60 31.06 12.31 0.26
C PHE A 60 31.42 10.89 -0.16
N THR A 61 30.58 9.90 0.16
CA THR A 61 30.79 8.50 -0.22
C THR A 61 29.56 7.90 -0.91
N TRP A 62 29.79 7.06 -1.91
CA TRP A 62 28.76 6.23 -2.54
C TRP A 62 28.79 4.77 -2.07
N GLN A 63 29.75 4.41 -1.23
CA GLN A 63 30.03 3.03 -0.81
C GLN A 63 28.86 2.34 -0.13
N ASN A 64 28.01 3.11 0.58
CA ASN A 64 26.86 2.55 1.28
C ASN A 64 25.85 1.86 0.37
N PHE A 65 25.71 2.30 -0.90
CA PHE A 65 24.78 1.68 -1.84
C PHE A 65 25.22 0.27 -2.30
N PRO A 66 26.40 0.11 -2.94
CA PRO A 66 26.80 -1.23 -3.40
C PRO A 66 26.96 -2.22 -2.24
N GLU A 67 27.41 -1.77 -1.06
CA GLU A 67 27.53 -2.63 0.11
C GLU A 67 26.16 -3.05 0.65
N ALA A 68 25.20 -2.14 0.76
CA ALA A 68 23.83 -2.46 1.16
C ALA A 68 23.17 -3.40 0.14
N MET A 69 23.29 -3.12 -1.17
CA MET A 69 22.77 -3.98 -2.23
C MET A 69 23.33 -5.40 -2.15
N LYS A 70 24.64 -5.53 -1.91
CA LYS A 70 25.30 -6.83 -1.78
C LYS A 70 24.83 -7.57 -0.53
N LYS A 71 24.78 -6.91 0.63
CA LYS A 71 24.39 -7.52 1.90
C LYS A 71 22.96 -8.03 1.92
N MET A 72 22.03 -7.28 1.30
CA MET A 72 20.61 -7.66 1.27
C MET A 72 20.24 -8.53 0.07
N ASP A 73 21.17 -8.85 -0.83
CA ASP A 73 20.87 -9.49 -2.12
C ASP A 73 19.74 -8.74 -2.86
N PHE A 74 19.95 -7.43 -3.06
CA PHE A 74 18.92 -6.47 -3.47
C PHE A 74 18.07 -6.95 -4.64
N TRP A 75 18.69 -7.45 -5.69
CA TRP A 75 17.95 -7.86 -6.89
C TRP A 75 17.00 -9.03 -6.65
N ASN A 76 17.42 -9.97 -5.81
CA ASN A 76 16.56 -11.10 -5.43
C ASN A 76 15.38 -10.65 -4.55
N VAL A 77 15.64 -9.87 -3.49
CA VAL A 77 14.58 -9.38 -2.60
C VAL A 77 13.65 -8.41 -3.32
N PHE A 78 14.17 -7.57 -4.23
CA PHE A 78 13.37 -6.71 -5.09
C PHE A 78 12.43 -7.51 -5.99
N LYS A 79 12.96 -8.53 -6.69
CA LYS A 79 12.16 -9.45 -7.51
C LYS A 79 11.07 -10.13 -6.71
N ASN A 80 11.39 -10.61 -5.49
CA ASN A 80 10.41 -11.23 -4.61
C ASN A 80 9.30 -10.25 -4.23
N SER A 81 9.67 -9.06 -3.75
CA SER A 81 8.70 -8.02 -3.39
C SER A 81 7.82 -7.63 -4.58
N ALA A 82 8.42 -7.43 -5.77
CA ALA A 82 7.69 -7.06 -6.98
C ALA A 82 6.68 -8.15 -7.40
N ILE A 83 7.10 -9.43 -7.41
CA ILE A 83 6.22 -10.55 -7.76
C ILE A 83 5.09 -10.67 -6.76
N ILE A 84 5.41 -10.70 -5.46
CA ILE A 84 4.41 -10.89 -4.40
C ILE A 84 3.40 -9.74 -4.43
N THR A 85 3.87 -8.49 -4.42
CA THR A 85 3.00 -7.31 -4.45
C THR A 85 2.12 -7.28 -5.68
N THR A 86 2.69 -7.46 -6.88
CA THR A 86 1.92 -7.40 -8.13
C THR A 86 0.89 -8.51 -8.21
N CYS A 87 1.30 -9.76 -7.95
CA CYS A 87 0.38 -10.90 -8.03
C CYS A 87 -0.74 -10.83 -6.99
N ALA A 88 -0.41 -10.46 -5.73
CA ALA A 88 -1.40 -10.32 -4.68
C ALA A 88 -2.39 -9.19 -4.99
N THR A 89 -1.91 -8.03 -5.45
CA THR A 89 -2.77 -6.89 -5.82
C THR A 89 -3.72 -7.26 -6.97
N ILE A 90 -3.21 -7.87 -8.04
CA ILE A 90 -4.05 -8.31 -9.17
C ILE A 90 -5.09 -9.32 -8.69
N LEU A 91 -4.69 -10.32 -7.92
CA LEU A 91 -5.59 -11.36 -7.43
C LEU A 91 -6.66 -10.77 -6.51
N THR A 92 -6.30 -9.87 -5.60
CA THR A 92 -7.24 -9.15 -4.72
C THR A 92 -8.28 -8.38 -5.55
N ILE A 93 -7.84 -7.59 -6.54
CA ILE A 93 -8.74 -6.82 -7.40
C ILE A 93 -9.73 -7.73 -8.12
N LEU A 94 -9.24 -8.79 -8.76
CA LEU A 94 -10.08 -9.69 -9.54
C LEU A 94 -11.12 -10.40 -8.66
N VAL A 95 -10.68 -11.01 -7.57
CA VAL A 95 -11.55 -11.75 -6.65
C VAL A 95 -12.58 -10.81 -6.00
N SER A 96 -12.14 -9.64 -5.54
CA SER A 96 -13.01 -8.70 -4.83
C SER A 96 -14.02 -8.03 -5.75
N ALA A 97 -13.63 -7.66 -6.98
CA ALA A 97 -14.56 -7.08 -7.95
C ALA A 97 -15.65 -8.08 -8.36
N MET A 98 -15.27 -9.34 -8.60
CA MET A 98 -16.21 -10.43 -8.92
C MET A 98 -17.14 -10.74 -7.74
N ALA A 99 -16.60 -10.87 -6.54
CA ALA A 99 -17.37 -11.09 -5.32
C ALA A 99 -18.38 -9.96 -5.09
N SER A 100 -17.93 -8.72 -5.21
CA SER A 100 -18.79 -7.53 -5.05
C SER A 100 -19.91 -7.48 -6.07
N PHE A 101 -19.63 -7.80 -7.32
CA PHE A 101 -20.64 -7.87 -8.38
C PHE A 101 -21.74 -8.88 -8.04
N VAL A 102 -21.35 -10.09 -7.63
CA VAL A 102 -22.30 -11.12 -7.22
C VAL A 102 -23.12 -10.68 -5.99
N ILE A 103 -22.47 -10.14 -4.98
CA ILE A 103 -23.12 -9.70 -3.74
C ILE A 103 -24.12 -8.58 -3.99
N VAL A 104 -23.74 -7.54 -4.75
CA VAL A 104 -24.63 -6.39 -5.03
C VAL A 104 -25.85 -6.81 -5.84
N ARG A 105 -25.66 -7.65 -6.86
CA ARG A 105 -26.77 -8.07 -7.76
C ARG A 105 -27.68 -9.14 -7.18
N ASN A 106 -27.23 -9.85 -6.16
CA ASN A 106 -28.02 -10.87 -5.47
C ASN A 106 -28.39 -10.50 -4.02
N ARG A 107 -28.67 -9.20 -3.76
CA ARG A 107 -29.02 -8.70 -2.40
C ARG A 107 -30.19 -9.43 -1.73
N LYS A 108 -31.14 -9.97 -2.51
CA LYS A 108 -32.29 -10.75 -1.99
C LYS A 108 -31.86 -12.11 -1.45
N TRP A 109 -30.70 -12.61 -1.84
CA TRP A 109 -30.18 -13.89 -1.36
C TRP A 109 -29.45 -13.68 -0.02
N LYS A 110 -30.04 -14.22 1.05
CA LYS A 110 -29.51 -14.08 2.42
C LYS A 110 -28.02 -14.47 2.55
N ALA A 111 -27.57 -15.48 1.80
CA ALA A 111 -26.17 -15.90 1.82
C ALA A 111 -25.22 -14.78 1.39
N CYS A 112 -25.56 -14.00 0.36
CA CYS A 112 -24.74 -12.86 -0.08
C CYS A 112 -24.65 -11.78 1.01
N SER A 113 -25.76 -11.47 1.67
CA SER A 113 -25.80 -10.49 2.76
C SER A 113 -24.98 -10.95 3.98
N ILE A 114 -25.07 -12.24 4.33
CA ILE A 114 -24.32 -12.85 5.43
C ILE A 114 -22.82 -12.84 5.10
N LEU A 115 -22.43 -13.28 3.91
CA LEU A 115 -21.03 -13.27 3.47
C LEU A 115 -20.44 -11.87 3.52
N PHE A 116 -21.15 -10.86 3.02
CA PHE A 116 -20.69 -9.48 3.08
C PHE A 116 -20.53 -8.97 4.51
N ALA A 117 -21.51 -9.28 5.38
CA ALA A 117 -21.42 -8.92 6.80
C ALA A 117 -20.23 -9.60 7.49
N LEU A 118 -19.95 -10.88 7.20
CA LEU A 118 -18.78 -11.60 7.72
C LEU A 118 -17.46 -11.01 7.22
N MET A 119 -17.39 -10.60 5.95
CA MET A 119 -16.22 -9.93 5.40
C MET A 119 -15.96 -8.60 6.12
N ILE A 120 -16.99 -7.79 6.36
CA ILE A 120 -16.84 -6.53 7.13
C ILE A 120 -16.42 -6.84 8.58
N ALA A 121 -17.04 -7.82 9.22
CA ALA A 121 -16.71 -8.21 10.59
C ALA A 121 -15.25 -8.67 10.71
N SER A 122 -14.71 -9.35 9.71
CA SER A 122 -13.32 -9.81 9.71
C SER A 122 -12.29 -8.67 9.73
N MET A 123 -12.65 -7.48 9.20
CA MET A 123 -11.76 -6.32 9.18
C MET A 123 -11.50 -5.73 10.59
N VAL A 124 -12.36 -6.04 11.57
CA VAL A 124 -12.21 -5.56 12.94
C VAL A 124 -11.16 -6.36 13.72
N ILE A 125 -10.84 -7.57 13.25
CA ILE A 125 -9.89 -8.46 13.94
C ILE A 125 -8.46 -7.98 13.67
N PRO A 126 -7.70 -7.56 14.70
CA PRO A 126 -6.31 -7.15 14.52
C PRO A 126 -5.46 -8.34 14.02
N PHE A 127 -4.61 -8.09 13.02
CA PHE A 127 -3.72 -9.12 12.48
C PHE A 127 -2.85 -9.79 13.55
N GLN A 128 -2.42 -9.03 14.57
CA GLN A 128 -1.57 -9.52 15.66
C GLN A 128 -2.19 -10.68 16.45
N VAL A 129 -3.52 -10.71 16.54
CA VAL A 129 -4.25 -11.81 17.19
C VAL A 129 -4.17 -13.10 16.36
N LEU A 130 -4.08 -12.96 15.04
CA LEU A 130 -4.06 -14.07 14.10
C LEU A 130 -2.66 -14.65 13.87
N MET A 131 -1.58 -13.97 14.27
CA MET A 131 -0.19 -14.36 13.97
C MET A 131 0.13 -15.77 14.46
N VAL A 132 -0.15 -16.08 15.73
CA VAL A 132 0.14 -17.38 16.32
C VAL A 132 -0.72 -18.50 15.71
N PRO A 133 -2.05 -18.37 15.61
CA PRO A 133 -2.88 -19.35 14.92
C PRO A 133 -2.47 -19.56 13.46
N LEU A 134 -2.09 -18.49 12.74
CA LEU A 134 -1.64 -18.56 11.35
C LEU A 134 -0.42 -19.48 11.21
N VAL A 135 0.63 -19.23 12.00
CA VAL A 135 1.85 -20.05 11.96
C VAL A 135 1.57 -21.49 12.38
N SER A 136 0.73 -21.69 13.41
CA SER A 136 0.36 -23.03 13.89
C SER A 136 -0.39 -23.84 12.83
N VAL A 137 -1.38 -23.25 12.19
CA VAL A 137 -2.22 -23.93 11.20
C VAL A 137 -1.48 -24.11 9.87
N TYR A 138 -0.96 -23.03 9.30
CA TYR A 138 -0.34 -23.08 7.98
C TYR A 138 1.08 -23.67 8.02
N GLY A 139 1.81 -23.49 9.10
CA GLY A 139 3.14 -24.09 9.29
C GLY A 139 3.11 -25.47 9.91
N GLY A 140 2.33 -25.64 10.98
CA GLY A 140 2.27 -26.91 11.71
C GLY A 140 1.41 -27.97 11.04
N ILE A 141 0.16 -27.62 10.67
CA ILE A 141 -0.81 -28.57 10.11
C ILE A 141 -0.62 -28.72 8.61
N PHE A 142 -0.76 -27.63 7.85
CA PHE A 142 -0.71 -27.67 6.39
C PHE A 142 0.70 -27.75 5.80
N LYS A 143 1.72 -27.30 6.53
CA LYS A 143 3.13 -27.29 6.12
C LYS A 143 3.37 -26.57 4.77
N ILE A 144 2.66 -25.47 4.54
CA ILE A 144 2.71 -24.69 3.30
C ILE A 144 3.41 -23.32 3.45
N LEU A 145 4.01 -23.04 4.61
CA LEU A 145 4.84 -21.85 4.76
C LEU A 145 6.10 -21.95 3.90
N ASN A 146 6.91 -20.92 3.90
CA ASN A 146 8.14 -20.78 3.14
C ASN A 146 7.90 -20.83 1.61
N SER A 147 6.84 -20.16 1.16
CA SER A 147 6.42 -20.11 -0.25
C SER A 147 5.89 -18.71 -0.62
N ARG A 148 6.35 -18.21 -1.79
CA ARG A 148 5.80 -16.95 -2.35
C ARG A 148 4.31 -17.07 -2.65
N LEU A 149 3.87 -18.23 -3.16
CA LEU A 149 2.47 -18.47 -3.48
C LEU A 149 1.60 -18.38 -2.23
N THR A 150 2.05 -19.00 -1.14
CA THR A 150 1.35 -18.94 0.15
C THR A 150 1.21 -17.50 0.63
N LEU A 151 2.29 -16.72 0.56
CA LEU A 151 2.25 -15.32 0.94
C LEU A 151 1.31 -14.49 0.05
N ILE A 152 1.31 -14.71 -1.28
CA ILE A 152 0.38 -14.06 -2.21
C ILE A 152 -1.07 -14.34 -1.82
N LEU A 153 -1.40 -15.61 -1.56
CA LEU A 153 -2.75 -16.02 -1.15
C LEU A 153 -3.15 -15.43 0.21
N MET A 154 -2.21 -15.36 1.16
CA MET A 154 -2.46 -14.74 2.47
C MET A 154 -2.69 -13.23 2.36
N HIS A 155 -1.85 -12.50 1.62
CA HIS A 155 -2.08 -11.08 1.35
C HIS A 155 -3.45 -10.85 0.71
N THR A 156 -3.80 -11.64 -0.29
CA THR A 156 -5.12 -11.57 -0.92
C THR A 156 -6.22 -11.84 0.10
N GLY A 157 -6.09 -12.88 0.92
CA GLY A 157 -7.08 -13.26 1.93
C GLY A 157 -7.33 -12.17 2.97
N PHE A 158 -6.27 -11.48 3.44
CA PHE A 158 -6.41 -10.39 4.39
C PHE A 158 -6.96 -9.10 3.76
N SER A 159 -6.69 -8.85 2.48
CA SER A 159 -7.10 -7.61 1.80
C SER A 159 -8.47 -7.71 1.11
N VAL A 160 -8.93 -8.94 0.79
CA VAL A 160 -10.16 -9.17 0.02
C VAL A 160 -11.40 -8.52 0.63
N SER A 161 -11.51 -8.46 1.96
CA SER A 161 -12.66 -7.87 2.66
C SER A 161 -12.77 -6.37 2.41
N MET A 162 -11.66 -5.64 2.58
CA MET A 162 -11.61 -4.18 2.35
C MET A 162 -11.83 -3.86 0.87
N ALA A 163 -11.17 -4.57 -0.03
CA ALA A 163 -11.35 -4.39 -1.46
C ALA A 163 -12.78 -4.68 -1.91
N THR A 164 -13.41 -5.75 -1.38
CA THR A 164 -14.81 -6.07 -1.64
C THR A 164 -15.74 -4.96 -1.14
N PHE A 165 -15.49 -4.41 0.04
CA PHE A 165 -16.26 -3.27 0.56
C PHE A 165 -16.19 -2.07 -0.38
N MET A 166 -15.00 -1.74 -0.89
CA MET A 166 -14.82 -0.62 -1.83
C MET A 166 -15.53 -0.87 -3.17
N PHE A 167 -15.36 -2.05 -3.76
CA PHE A 167 -16.04 -2.40 -5.00
C PHE A 167 -17.55 -2.50 -4.83
N HIS A 168 -18.03 -3.03 -3.71
CA HIS A 168 -19.46 -3.08 -3.38
C HIS A 168 -20.07 -1.67 -3.39
N GLY A 169 -19.42 -0.71 -2.72
CA GLY A 169 -19.83 0.69 -2.73
C GLY A 169 -19.86 1.26 -4.15
N ALA A 170 -18.79 1.07 -4.91
CA ALA A 170 -18.67 1.58 -6.28
C ALA A 170 -19.73 1.00 -7.24
N ILE A 171 -19.99 -0.29 -7.20
CA ILE A 171 -21.00 -0.94 -8.04
C ILE A 171 -22.40 -0.44 -7.67
N ASN A 172 -22.70 -0.35 -6.37
CA ASN A 172 -24.02 0.05 -5.91
C ASN A 172 -24.35 1.50 -6.24
N THR A 173 -23.35 2.40 -6.26
CA THR A 173 -23.57 3.84 -6.46
C THR A 173 -23.35 4.33 -7.89
N ASN A 174 -22.43 3.70 -8.63
CA ASN A 174 -21.96 4.22 -9.90
C ASN A 174 -22.36 3.38 -11.13
N ILE A 175 -22.91 2.18 -10.92
CA ILE A 175 -23.27 1.28 -12.03
C ILE A 175 -24.77 0.97 -11.96
N PRO A 176 -25.59 1.71 -12.71
CA PRO A 176 -27.04 1.47 -12.80
C PRO A 176 -27.34 0.06 -13.34
N LEU A 177 -28.40 -0.56 -12.83
CA LEU A 177 -28.82 -1.90 -13.26
C LEU A 177 -29.24 -1.93 -14.71
N GLU A 178 -29.79 -0.85 -15.21
CA GLU A 178 -30.28 -0.66 -16.57
C GLU A 178 -29.21 -0.90 -17.64
N LEU A 179 -27.93 -0.61 -17.33
CA LEU A 179 -26.81 -0.90 -18.23
C LEU A 179 -26.58 -2.40 -18.41
N GLU A 180 -26.81 -3.17 -17.35
CA GLU A 180 -26.66 -4.62 -17.40
C GLU A 180 -27.87 -5.29 -18.05
N GLU A 181 -29.08 -4.76 -17.82
CA GLU A 181 -30.31 -5.20 -18.47
C GLU A 181 -30.24 -4.98 -19.98
N ALA A 182 -29.77 -3.81 -20.43
CA ALA A 182 -29.55 -3.54 -21.85
C ALA A 182 -28.55 -4.55 -22.46
N ALA A 183 -27.45 -4.82 -21.76
CA ALA A 183 -26.47 -5.80 -22.25
C ALA A 183 -27.04 -7.23 -22.34
N LEU A 184 -27.94 -7.60 -21.42
CA LEU A 184 -28.60 -8.90 -21.47
C LEU A 184 -29.60 -8.99 -22.65
N ILE A 185 -30.30 -7.88 -22.97
CA ILE A 185 -31.17 -7.78 -24.14
C ILE A 185 -30.35 -7.90 -25.43
N ASP A 186 -29.14 -7.31 -25.47
CA ASP A 186 -28.17 -7.44 -26.57
C ASP A 186 -27.50 -8.84 -26.65
N GLY A 187 -27.93 -9.80 -25.83
CA GLY A 187 -27.46 -11.18 -25.86
C GLY A 187 -26.16 -11.44 -25.10
N CYS A 188 -25.68 -10.50 -24.29
CA CYS A 188 -24.52 -10.74 -23.42
C CYS A 188 -24.88 -11.70 -22.28
N THR A 189 -23.99 -12.64 -22.00
CA THR A 189 -24.06 -13.43 -20.76
C THR A 189 -23.67 -12.56 -19.55
N ARG A 190 -24.04 -12.96 -18.32
CA ARG A 190 -23.63 -12.25 -17.07
C ARG A 190 -22.12 -12.12 -16.94
N TRP A 191 -21.36 -13.11 -17.39
CA TRP A 191 -19.91 -13.08 -17.43
C TRP A 191 -19.38 -12.03 -18.42
N GLN A 192 -19.97 -11.96 -19.61
CA GLN A 192 -19.63 -10.92 -20.61
C GLN A 192 -20.04 -9.53 -20.13
N THR A 193 -21.18 -9.38 -19.50
CA THR A 193 -21.61 -8.11 -18.87
C THR A 193 -20.62 -7.63 -17.83
N PHE A 194 -20.16 -8.53 -16.95
CA PHE A 194 -19.15 -8.18 -15.95
C PHE A 194 -17.86 -7.66 -16.63
N TRP A 195 -17.26 -8.43 -17.53
CA TRP A 195 -15.97 -8.06 -18.11
C TRP A 195 -16.00 -6.92 -19.12
N LYS A 196 -17.07 -6.79 -19.89
CA LYS A 196 -17.16 -5.80 -20.96
C LYS A 196 -17.78 -4.48 -20.51
N ILE A 197 -18.60 -4.48 -19.45
CA ILE A 197 -19.35 -3.31 -19.01
C ILE A 197 -18.96 -2.92 -17.57
N VAL A 198 -19.20 -3.80 -16.60
CA VAL A 198 -19.03 -3.48 -15.18
C VAL A 198 -17.57 -3.23 -14.83
N PHE A 199 -16.67 -4.16 -15.14
CA PHE A 199 -15.26 -4.09 -14.78
C PHE A 199 -14.54 -2.86 -15.39
N PRO A 200 -14.76 -2.47 -16.66
CA PRO A 200 -14.21 -1.23 -17.19
C PRO A 200 -14.72 0.05 -16.49
N LEU A 201 -15.97 0.07 -16.07
CA LEU A 201 -16.55 1.20 -15.32
C LEU A 201 -15.96 1.32 -13.90
N LEU A 202 -15.41 0.24 -13.36
CA LEU A 202 -14.74 0.23 -12.05
C LEU A 202 -13.29 0.75 -12.09
N LYS A 203 -12.76 1.21 -13.23
CA LYS A 203 -11.36 1.69 -13.35
C LYS A 203 -10.91 2.64 -12.23
N PRO A 204 -11.70 3.64 -11.81
CA PRO A 204 -11.27 4.53 -10.70
C PRO A 204 -11.09 3.76 -9.39
N THR A 205 -12.03 2.87 -9.06
CA THR A 205 -11.96 2.04 -7.84
C THR A 205 -10.84 1.01 -7.93
N ILE A 206 -10.63 0.39 -9.11
CA ILE A 206 -9.50 -0.53 -9.36
C ILE A 206 -8.18 0.19 -9.09
N ALA A 207 -8.01 1.42 -9.60
CA ALA A 207 -6.80 2.18 -9.36
C ALA A 207 -6.58 2.49 -7.87
N THR A 208 -7.64 2.84 -7.15
CA THR A 208 -7.58 3.12 -5.71
C THR A 208 -7.18 1.86 -4.92
N VAL A 209 -7.84 0.72 -5.17
CA VAL A 209 -7.51 -0.56 -4.53
C VAL A 209 -6.09 -0.98 -4.88
N ALA A 210 -5.69 -0.87 -6.17
CA ALA A 210 -4.34 -1.22 -6.60
C ALA A 210 -3.26 -0.45 -5.84
N ILE A 211 -3.46 0.85 -5.61
CA ILE A 211 -2.49 1.67 -4.89
C ILE A 211 -2.44 1.30 -3.42
N ILE A 212 -3.61 1.19 -2.77
CA ILE A 212 -3.69 0.85 -1.34
C ILE A 212 -3.03 -0.50 -1.08
N ASP A 213 -3.38 -1.53 -1.85
CA ASP A 213 -2.85 -2.88 -1.69
C ASP A 213 -1.37 -2.95 -2.06
N ALA A 214 -0.95 -2.33 -3.19
CA ALA A 214 0.45 -2.32 -3.57
C ALA A 214 1.34 -1.65 -2.52
N MET A 215 0.89 -0.53 -1.94
CA MET A 215 1.62 0.14 -0.85
C MET A 215 1.64 -0.71 0.43
N ALA A 216 0.52 -1.34 0.77
CA ALA A 216 0.42 -2.20 1.94
C ALA A 216 1.34 -3.42 1.81
N PHE A 217 1.27 -4.17 0.70
CA PHE A 217 2.04 -5.39 0.49
C PHE A 217 3.54 -5.12 0.29
N TRP A 218 3.90 -4.02 -0.39
CA TRP A 218 5.30 -3.64 -0.57
C TRP A 218 6.01 -3.32 0.74
N ASN A 219 5.31 -2.65 1.66
CA ASN A 219 5.88 -2.21 2.93
C ASN A 219 5.67 -3.23 4.05
N ASP A 220 4.95 -4.32 3.81
CA ASP A 220 4.68 -5.29 4.87
C ASP A 220 5.94 -6.08 5.24
N TYR A 221 6.24 -6.02 6.51
CA TYR A 221 7.29 -6.82 7.15
C TYR A 221 6.71 -8.00 7.92
N LEU A 222 5.57 -7.80 8.57
CA LEU A 222 5.10 -8.68 9.62
C LEU A 222 4.63 -10.03 9.08
N LEU A 223 3.67 -10.04 8.14
CA LEU A 223 3.18 -11.28 7.54
C LEU A 223 4.29 -12.01 6.76
N PRO A 224 5.08 -11.34 5.87
CA PRO A 224 6.20 -11.97 5.21
C PRO A 224 7.22 -12.61 6.16
N SER A 225 7.55 -11.98 7.29
CA SER A 225 8.50 -12.52 8.27
C SER A 225 8.02 -13.79 8.98
N LEU A 226 6.70 -13.99 9.07
CA LEU A 226 6.09 -15.20 9.60
C LEU A 226 6.02 -16.35 8.58
N VAL A 227 5.90 -16.00 7.29
CA VAL A 227 5.68 -16.95 6.21
C VAL A 227 6.98 -17.40 5.56
N LEU A 228 7.97 -16.51 5.40
CA LEU A 228 9.19 -16.75 4.64
C LEU A 228 10.39 -16.96 5.61
N GLY A 229 10.88 -18.19 5.69
CA GLY A 229 12.02 -18.54 6.53
C GLY A 229 13.38 -18.54 5.80
N GLU A 230 13.38 -18.69 4.47
CA GLU A 230 14.61 -18.81 3.68
C GLU A 230 15.02 -17.46 3.08
N LYS A 231 16.31 -17.14 3.14
CA LYS A 231 16.86 -15.84 2.67
C LYS A 231 16.58 -15.56 1.18
N ASN A 232 16.57 -16.59 0.34
CA ASN A 232 16.28 -16.49 -1.09
C ASN A 232 14.83 -16.08 -1.39
N LEU A 233 13.93 -16.19 -0.41
CA LEU A 233 12.52 -15.80 -0.52
C LEU A 233 12.22 -14.44 0.13
N TYR A 234 13.16 -13.85 0.86
CA TYR A 234 12.93 -12.61 1.58
C TYR A 234 12.44 -11.48 0.68
N THR A 235 11.59 -10.65 1.25
CA THR A 235 11.15 -9.36 0.68
C THR A 235 12.08 -8.24 1.12
N ILE A 236 11.98 -7.08 0.48
CA ILE A 236 12.77 -5.89 0.84
C ILE A 236 12.62 -5.53 2.33
N PRO A 237 11.41 -5.45 2.92
CA PRO A 237 11.28 -5.13 4.35
C PRO A 237 11.99 -6.13 5.27
N ILE A 238 11.93 -7.44 4.98
CA ILE A 238 12.65 -8.45 5.79
C ILE A 238 14.16 -8.24 5.66
N ALA A 239 14.67 -8.07 4.44
CA ALA A 239 16.10 -7.89 4.20
C ALA A 239 16.63 -6.58 4.81
N THR A 240 15.84 -5.50 4.78
CA THR A 240 16.19 -4.22 5.42
C THR A 240 16.29 -4.38 6.94
N GLN A 241 15.38 -5.12 7.55
CA GLN A 241 15.42 -5.38 9.00
C GLN A 241 16.69 -6.13 9.43
N ALA A 242 17.28 -6.96 8.56
CA ALA A 242 18.52 -7.69 8.86
C ALA A 242 19.76 -6.79 9.09
N PHE A 243 19.68 -5.49 8.70
CA PHE A 243 20.75 -4.52 9.01
C PHE A 243 20.75 -4.02 10.47
N TYR A 244 19.66 -4.24 11.20
CA TYR A 244 19.60 -3.96 12.64
C TYR A 244 20.21 -5.14 13.41
N GLY A 245 21.55 -5.20 13.42
CA GLY A 245 22.27 -6.29 14.08
C GLY A 245 22.37 -6.12 15.59
N THR A 246 22.57 -7.25 16.28
CA THR A 246 22.67 -7.30 17.75
C THR A 246 23.94 -6.63 18.28
N TYR A 247 25.02 -6.54 17.50
CA TYR A 247 26.33 -6.08 17.97
C TYR A 247 26.87 -4.83 17.28
N SER A 248 26.41 -4.49 16.10
CA SER A 248 26.76 -3.24 15.42
C SER A 248 25.73 -2.91 14.34
N THR A 249 25.08 -1.79 14.48
CA THR A 249 24.25 -1.23 13.42
C THR A 249 25.13 -0.34 12.55
N ASP A 250 25.25 -0.67 11.27
CA ASP A 250 25.87 0.22 10.30
C ASP A 250 24.80 1.15 9.75
N ILE A 251 24.73 2.36 10.36
CA ILE A 251 23.70 3.34 10.07
C ILE A 251 23.75 3.77 8.59
N GLY A 252 24.95 3.87 7.98
CA GLY A 252 25.09 4.21 6.58
C GLY A 252 24.44 3.18 5.65
N LEU A 253 24.65 1.89 5.93
CA LEU A 253 24.03 0.80 5.18
C LEU A 253 22.52 0.74 5.41
N VAL A 254 22.05 0.99 6.65
CA VAL A 254 20.61 1.08 6.96
C VAL A 254 19.96 2.20 6.13
N MET A 255 20.58 3.39 6.09
CA MET A 255 20.05 4.51 5.30
C MET A 255 20.00 4.18 3.80
N ALA A 256 21.04 3.51 3.27
CA ALA A 256 21.06 3.06 1.88
C ALA A 256 19.96 2.02 1.59
N ALA A 257 19.79 1.03 2.46
CA ALA A 257 18.75 0.02 2.34
C ALA A 257 17.35 0.63 2.39
N LEU A 258 17.11 1.58 3.32
CA LEU A 258 15.84 2.31 3.40
C LEU A 258 15.56 3.11 2.13
N LEU A 259 16.56 3.83 1.61
CA LEU A 259 16.37 4.61 0.38
C LEU A 259 16.08 3.71 -0.82
N LEU A 260 16.82 2.59 -0.96
CA LEU A 260 16.57 1.59 -1.98
C LEU A 260 15.18 0.95 -1.86
N ALA A 261 14.70 0.73 -0.64
CA ALA A 261 13.35 0.19 -0.38
C ALA A 261 12.23 1.18 -0.73
N MET A 262 12.46 2.48 -0.47
CA MET A 262 11.45 3.53 -0.72
C MET A 262 11.32 3.92 -2.19
N LEU A 263 12.42 3.91 -2.96
CA LEU A 263 12.41 4.42 -4.34
C LEU A 263 11.36 3.74 -5.25
N PRO A 264 11.21 2.41 -5.28
CA PRO A 264 10.26 1.76 -6.18
C PRO A 264 8.80 2.14 -5.87
N ILE A 265 8.44 2.18 -4.58
CA ILE A 265 7.07 2.52 -4.19
C ILE A 265 6.78 4.01 -4.39
N LEU A 266 7.78 4.88 -4.19
CA LEU A 266 7.66 6.31 -4.48
C LEU A 266 7.43 6.55 -5.97
N ILE A 267 8.17 5.87 -6.83
CA ILE A 267 8.00 5.91 -8.28
C ILE A 267 6.59 5.45 -8.65
N LEU A 268 6.16 4.31 -8.13
CA LEU A 268 4.80 3.78 -8.36
C LEU A 268 3.73 4.79 -7.93
N TYR A 269 3.88 5.39 -6.74
CA TYR A 269 2.97 6.42 -6.23
C TYR A 269 2.89 7.63 -7.16
N LEU A 270 4.03 8.15 -7.63
CA LEU A 270 4.06 9.31 -8.53
C LEU A 270 3.30 9.07 -9.83
N PHE A 271 3.35 7.84 -10.37
CA PHE A 271 2.57 7.49 -11.57
C PHE A 271 1.08 7.34 -11.28
N LEU A 272 0.72 6.84 -10.11
CA LEU A 272 -0.65 6.47 -9.78
C LEU A 272 -1.43 7.55 -9.02
N GLN A 273 -0.77 8.56 -8.41
CA GLN A 273 -1.40 9.61 -7.57
C GLN A 273 -2.56 10.35 -8.26
N LYS A 274 -2.47 10.56 -9.58
CA LYS A 274 -3.55 11.22 -10.35
C LYS A 274 -4.89 10.47 -10.29
N TYR A 275 -4.83 9.15 -10.14
CA TYR A 275 -6.04 8.31 -10.04
C TYR A 275 -6.62 8.31 -8.62
N ILE A 276 -5.79 8.50 -7.58
CA ILE A 276 -6.25 8.64 -6.18
C ILE A 276 -7.11 9.90 -6.06
N VAL A 277 -6.61 11.04 -6.56
CA VAL A 277 -7.33 12.32 -6.49
C VAL A 277 -8.68 12.23 -7.20
N ALA A 278 -8.74 11.60 -8.37
CA ALA A 278 -9.98 11.40 -9.11
C ALA A 278 -10.98 10.48 -8.38
N GLY A 279 -10.49 9.43 -7.70
CA GLY A 279 -11.35 8.51 -6.94
C GLY A 279 -11.94 9.13 -5.68
N VAL A 280 -11.15 9.91 -4.93
CA VAL A 280 -11.59 10.58 -3.68
C VAL A 280 -12.58 11.72 -3.99
N THR A 281 -12.33 12.50 -5.04
CA THR A 281 -13.21 13.62 -5.42
C THR A 281 -14.56 13.17 -5.96
N SER A 282 -14.62 12.03 -6.66
CA SER A 282 -15.90 11.48 -7.16
C SER A 282 -16.81 10.99 -6.02
N GLY A 283 -16.24 10.61 -4.87
CA GLY A 283 -17.00 10.26 -3.66
C GLY A 283 -17.44 11.47 -2.82
N ALA A 284 -16.70 12.58 -2.88
CA ALA A 284 -16.94 13.78 -2.04
C ALA A 284 -17.93 14.79 -2.66
N VAL A 285 -18.22 14.72 -3.97
CA VAL A 285 -19.10 15.70 -4.66
C VAL A 285 -20.58 15.34 -4.60
N LYS A 286 -20.99 14.28 -3.90
CA LYS A 286 -22.38 13.87 -3.69
C LYS A 286 -22.90 14.18 -2.29
N GLY A 287 -22.31 15.18 -1.60
CA GLY A 287 -22.83 15.74 -0.37
C GLY A 287 -23.48 17.08 -0.59
#